data_9ffa7b99f8f9ea53f927064ae7d4859d
#
_entry.id   9ffa7b99f8f9ea53f927064ae7d4859d
#
_cell.length_a   1.000
_cell.length_b   1.000
_cell.length_c   1.000
_cell.angle_alpha   90.00
_cell.angle_beta   90.00
_cell.angle_gamma   90.00
#
_symmetry.space_group_name_H-M   'P 1'
#
loop_
_entity.id
_entity.type
_entity.pdbx_description
1 polymer ?
#
loop_
_entity_poly.entity_id
_entity_poly.type
_entity_poly.pdbx_seq_one_letter_code
_entity_poly.pdbx_strand_id
1 'polypeptide(L)'
;MDPKPAPPNPAHPKPTSAARTSLSHIMTVVDTNLLGTVHGGVIMKLVDDVAGAVAQRHSGGPAVTAAMDGMTFLHPVRVGDLVHAHAQVNWAGKSSMEVGVRVLAEPWDRADVPQTKVATAYLVFVAVNEDGSPRAVPPVTPETEEDDRRLREAEIRRQHRLARRDEILASRVPKL
;
A
#
# COMPACT_ATOMS: atom_id res chain seq x y z
N MET A 1 -10.11 31.55 -24.85
CA MET A 1 -10.51 30.95 -23.54
C MET A 1 -10.87 29.51 -23.84
N ASP A 2 -9.93 28.60 -23.67
CA ASP A 2 -10.22 27.18 -23.92
C ASP A 2 -11.24 26.66 -22.91
N PRO A 3 -12.20 25.82 -23.36
CA PRO A 3 -13.23 25.29 -22.48
C PRO A 3 -12.55 24.44 -21.36
N LYS A 4 -12.90 24.77 -20.11
CA LYS A 4 -12.46 23.98 -18.93
C LYS A 4 -12.76 22.50 -19.20
N PRO A 5 -11.77 21.59 -19.06
CA PRO A 5 -12.01 20.18 -19.31
C PRO A 5 -13.18 19.69 -18.47
N ALA A 6 -14.06 18.91 -19.09
CA ALA A 6 -15.22 18.32 -18.43
C ALA A 6 -14.76 17.53 -17.19
N PRO A 7 -15.53 17.56 -16.07
CA PRO A 7 -15.19 16.75 -14.91
C PRO A 7 -15.08 15.28 -15.36
N PRO A 8 -14.08 14.54 -14.88
CA PRO A 8 -13.92 13.14 -15.26
C PRO A 8 -15.22 12.40 -14.94
N ASN A 9 -15.72 11.69 -15.94
CA ASN A 9 -16.86 10.79 -15.83
C ASN A 9 -16.67 9.91 -14.57
N PRO A 10 -17.72 9.69 -13.73
CA PRO A 10 -17.59 8.86 -12.55
C PRO A 10 -16.95 7.53 -12.96
N ALA A 11 -15.72 7.31 -12.50
CA ALA A 11 -14.93 6.18 -12.93
C ALA A 11 -15.66 4.88 -12.54
N HIS A 12 -15.89 4.00 -13.53
CA HIS A 12 -16.50 2.71 -13.28
C HIS A 12 -15.74 1.95 -12.20
N PRO A 13 -16.44 1.24 -11.28
CA PRO A 13 -15.80 0.41 -10.28
C PRO A 13 -14.81 -0.57 -10.92
N LYS A 14 -13.67 -0.78 -10.27
CA LYS A 14 -12.63 -1.71 -10.73
C LYS A 14 -12.56 -2.90 -9.77
N PRO A 15 -12.47 -4.14 -10.28
CA PRO A 15 -12.26 -5.30 -9.43
C PRO A 15 -10.89 -5.25 -8.74
N THR A 16 -10.74 -5.89 -7.59
CA THR A 16 -9.49 -5.94 -6.82
C THR A 16 -8.34 -6.50 -7.63
N SER A 17 -8.60 -7.44 -8.54
CA SER A 17 -7.60 -8.05 -9.42
C SER A 17 -7.02 -7.09 -10.46
N ALA A 18 -7.77 -6.05 -10.87
CA ALA A 18 -7.37 -5.17 -11.97
C ALA A 18 -6.03 -4.43 -11.78
N ALA A 19 -5.65 -4.15 -10.53
CA ALA A 19 -4.41 -3.48 -10.20
C ALA A 19 -3.42 -4.35 -9.41
N ARG A 20 -3.82 -5.57 -9.02
CA ARG A 20 -2.97 -6.50 -8.25
C ARG A 20 -1.62 -6.67 -8.92
N THR A 21 -0.55 -6.52 -8.14
CA THR A 21 0.83 -6.54 -8.65
C THR A 21 1.77 -7.15 -7.61
N SER A 22 2.85 -7.73 -8.09
CA SER A 22 3.92 -8.26 -7.24
C SER A 22 5.27 -7.75 -7.74
N LEU A 23 6.16 -7.45 -6.81
CA LEU A 23 7.59 -7.25 -7.06
C LEU A 23 8.38 -8.28 -6.28
N SER A 24 9.47 -8.75 -6.89
CA SER A 24 10.38 -9.71 -6.25
C SER A 24 11.80 -9.20 -6.30
N HIS A 25 12.57 -9.45 -5.24
CA HIS A 25 13.96 -9.04 -5.12
C HIS A 25 14.78 -10.07 -4.36
N ILE A 26 15.96 -10.44 -4.89
CA ILE A 26 16.93 -11.27 -4.18
C ILE A 26 17.72 -10.36 -3.24
N MET A 27 17.72 -10.66 -1.96
CA MET A 27 18.43 -9.88 -0.95
C MET A 27 19.92 -10.17 -0.98
N THR A 28 20.72 -9.13 -1.09
CA THR A 28 22.18 -9.20 -1.22
C THR A 28 22.87 -8.62 0.01
N VAL A 29 24.19 -8.69 0.05
CA VAL A 29 24.99 -8.14 1.15
C VAL A 29 24.83 -6.61 1.30
N VAL A 30 24.51 -5.88 0.24
CA VAL A 30 24.28 -4.43 0.29
C VAL A 30 22.96 -4.06 0.97
N ASP A 31 22.06 -5.02 1.15
CA ASP A 31 20.75 -4.84 1.79
C ASP A 31 20.79 -5.06 3.30
N THR A 32 21.98 -5.39 3.87
CA THR A 32 22.11 -5.80 5.27
C THR A 32 22.26 -4.63 6.24
N ASN A 33 21.79 -4.87 7.46
CA ASN A 33 22.06 -4.03 8.62
C ASN A 33 23.31 -4.54 9.41
N LEU A 34 23.63 -3.85 10.50
CA LEU A 34 24.77 -4.22 11.37
C LEU A 34 24.63 -5.59 12.07
N LEU A 35 23.42 -6.17 12.08
CA LEU A 35 23.14 -7.49 12.65
C LEU A 35 23.29 -8.62 11.63
N GLY A 36 23.62 -8.32 10.37
CA GLY A 36 23.75 -9.29 9.28
C GLY A 36 22.41 -9.80 8.72
N THR A 37 21.29 -9.19 9.08
CA THR A 37 19.99 -9.42 8.46
C THR A 37 19.66 -8.29 7.49
N VAL A 38 18.64 -8.47 6.64
CA VAL A 38 18.19 -7.41 5.73
C VAL A 38 17.66 -6.22 6.53
N HIS A 39 18.07 -5.01 6.12
CA HIS A 39 17.61 -3.77 6.75
C HIS A 39 16.12 -3.56 6.51
N GLY A 40 15.35 -3.30 7.57
CA GLY A 40 13.90 -3.08 7.47
C GLY A 40 13.51 -1.99 6.47
N GLY A 41 14.36 -0.95 6.30
CA GLY A 41 14.17 0.12 5.31
C GLY A 41 14.19 -0.39 3.86
N VAL A 42 14.96 -1.43 3.54
CA VAL A 42 14.95 -2.08 2.20
C VAL A 42 13.60 -2.72 1.94
N ILE A 43 13.07 -3.45 2.92
CA ILE A 43 11.73 -4.06 2.82
C ILE A 43 10.66 -2.96 2.73
N MET A 44 10.77 -1.87 3.51
CA MET A 44 9.84 -0.74 3.44
C MET A 44 9.84 -0.09 2.06
N LYS A 45 11.02 0.08 1.45
CA LYS A 45 11.13 0.61 0.08
C LYS A 45 10.43 -0.30 -0.94
N LEU A 46 10.67 -1.61 -0.89
CA LEU A 46 10.02 -2.58 -1.77
C LEU A 46 8.49 -2.56 -1.61
N VAL A 47 8.02 -2.41 -0.38
CA VAL A 47 6.60 -2.28 -0.03
C VAL A 47 6.01 -1.00 -0.63
N ASP A 48 6.68 0.14 -0.51
CA ASP A 48 6.22 1.42 -1.07
C ASP A 48 6.21 1.38 -2.61
N ASP A 49 7.26 0.83 -3.23
CA ASP A 49 7.38 0.70 -4.69
C ASP A 49 6.21 -0.13 -5.26
N VAL A 50 5.91 -1.31 -4.71
CA VAL A 50 4.81 -2.15 -5.21
C VAL A 50 3.45 -1.53 -4.93
N ALA A 51 3.27 -0.90 -3.76
CA ALA A 51 2.02 -0.24 -3.40
C ALA A 51 1.76 0.97 -4.28
N GLY A 52 2.78 1.77 -4.60
CA GLY A 52 2.71 2.88 -5.54
C GLY A 52 2.32 2.44 -6.95
N ALA A 53 2.90 1.35 -7.44
CA ALA A 53 2.53 0.76 -8.73
C ALA A 53 1.04 0.35 -8.76
N VAL A 54 0.55 -0.30 -7.71
CA VAL A 54 -0.85 -0.70 -7.56
C VAL A 54 -1.77 0.52 -7.51
N ALA A 55 -1.42 1.54 -6.72
CA ALA A 55 -2.21 2.76 -6.58
C ALA A 55 -2.35 3.50 -7.91
N GLN A 56 -1.25 3.64 -8.68
CA GLN A 56 -1.26 4.30 -9.99
C GLN A 56 -2.06 3.50 -11.02
N ARG A 57 -1.95 2.18 -11.06
CA ARG A 57 -2.73 1.30 -11.96
C ARG A 57 -4.23 1.38 -11.65
N HIS A 58 -4.59 1.37 -10.37
CA HIS A 58 -5.99 1.49 -9.95
C HIS A 58 -6.56 2.86 -10.30
N SER A 59 -5.88 3.92 -9.93
CA SER A 59 -6.33 5.30 -10.15
C SER A 59 -6.26 5.73 -11.63
N GLY A 60 -5.48 5.04 -12.47
CA GLY A 60 -5.27 5.39 -13.88
C GLY A 60 -4.39 6.64 -14.07
N GLY A 61 -3.45 6.90 -13.17
CA GLY A 61 -2.54 8.03 -13.25
C GLY A 61 -1.77 8.27 -11.95
N PRO A 62 -1.08 9.40 -11.79
CA PRO A 62 -0.23 9.68 -10.64
C PRO A 62 -0.96 9.51 -9.30
N ALA A 63 -0.29 8.85 -8.37
CA ALA A 63 -0.72 8.73 -6.98
C ALA A 63 0.51 8.79 -6.06
N VAL A 64 0.37 9.46 -4.93
CA VAL A 64 1.46 9.70 -3.97
C VAL A 64 1.13 9.04 -2.63
N THR A 65 2.17 8.55 -1.95
CA THR A 65 2.06 8.00 -0.59
C THR A 65 1.72 9.12 0.37
N ALA A 66 0.57 9.03 1.03
CA ALA A 66 0.10 10.02 2.00
C ALA A 66 0.32 9.57 3.44
N ALA A 67 0.25 8.27 3.72
CA ALA A 67 0.49 7.71 5.04
C ALA A 67 0.82 6.22 4.97
N MET A 68 1.52 5.71 5.97
CA MET A 68 1.62 4.30 6.28
C MET A 68 0.83 4.07 7.58
N ASP A 69 -0.28 3.35 7.48
CA ASP A 69 -1.15 3.09 8.64
C ASP A 69 -0.55 2.08 9.60
N GLY A 70 0.27 1.19 9.07
CA GLY A 70 1.02 0.25 9.86
C GLY A 70 1.85 -0.69 9.01
N MET A 71 2.98 -1.08 9.54
CA MET A 71 3.81 -2.16 9.03
C MET A 71 4.27 -3.03 10.18
N THR A 72 4.13 -4.34 10.03
CA THR A 72 4.55 -5.31 11.04
C THR A 72 5.55 -6.27 10.42
N PHE A 73 6.73 -6.35 11.02
CA PHE A 73 7.75 -7.35 10.70
C PHE A 73 7.51 -8.58 11.57
N LEU A 74 7.43 -9.74 10.97
CA LEU A 74 7.08 -11.00 11.63
C LEU A 74 8.32 -11.91 11.79
N HIS A 75 9.17 -11.92 10.75
CA HIS A 75 10.39 -12.73 10.73
C HIS A 75 11.53 -11.94 10.06
N PRO A 76 12.78 -12.17 10.47
CA PRO A 76 13.93 -11.58 9.82
C PRO A 76 14.12 -12.16 8.42
N VAL A 77 14.56 -11.30 7.49
CA VAL A 77 14.97 -11.68 6.13
C VAL A 77 16.49 -11.75 6.08
N ARG A 78 17.03 -12.71 5.34
CA ARG A 78 18.48 -12.98 5.24
C ARG A 78 19.01 -12.68 3.86
N VAL A 79 20.33 -12.51 3.78
CA VAL A 79 21.02 -12.51 2.48
C VAL A 79 20.77 -13.83 1.76
N GLY A 80 20.47 -13.77 0.47
CA GLY A 80 20.11 -14.94 -0.32
C GLY A 80 18.63 -15.31 -0.26
N ASP A 81 17.79 -14.59 0.50
CA ASP A 81 16.34 -14.78 0.39
C ASP A 81 15.79 -14.09 -0.85
N LEU A 82 14.89 -14.76 -1.56
CA LEU A 82 14.04 -14.18 -2.59
C LEU A 82 12.78 -13.64 -1.89
N VAL A 83 12.64 -12.32 -1.89
CA VAL A 83 11.51 -11.62 -1.25
C VAL A 83 10.47 -11.24 -2.28
N HIS A 84 9.22 -11.56 -2.01
CA HIS A 84 8.05 -11.24 -2.83
C HIS A 84 7.13 -10.28 -2.08
N ALA A 85 6.90 -9.10 -2.63
CA ALA A 85 5.91 -8.16 -2.14
C ALA A 85 4.67 -8.20 -3.04
N HIS A 86 3.54 -8.69 -2.50
CA HIS A 86 2.26 -8.78 -3.18
C HIS A 86 1.33 -7.68 -2.69
N ALA A 87 0.81 -6.87 -3.61
CA ALA A 87 -0.02 -5.72 -3.27
C ALA A 87 -1.35 -5.70 -4.03
N GLN A 88 -2.38 -5.17 -3.36
CA GLN A 88 -3.69 -4.89 -3.96
C GLN A 88 -4.37 -3.71 -3.26
N VAL A 89 -5.33 -3.07 -3.95
CA VAL A 89 -6.20 -2.08 -3.33
C VAL A 89 -7.21 -2.80 -2.44
N ASN A 90 -7.24 -2.42 -1.16
CA ASN A 90 -8.21 -2.95 -0.19
C ASN A 90 -9.47 -2.08 -0.12
N TRP A 91 -9.29 -0.75 -0.29
CA TRP A 91 -10.36 0.24 -0.17
C TRP A 91 -10.06 1.45 -1.04
N ALA A 92 -11.09 2.07 -1.60
CA ALA A 92 -11.00 3.33 -2.34
C ALA A 92 -12.11 4.29 -1.91
N GLY A 93 -11.74 5.57 -1.69
CA GLY A 93 -12.65 6.67 -1.36
C GLY A 93 -12.78 7.65 -2.53
N LYS A 94 -12.96 8.96 -2.22
CA LYS A 94 -13.12 9.99 -3.25
C LYS A 94 -11.82 10.19 -4.07
N SER A 95 -10.69 10.36 -3.40
CA SER A 95 -9.37 10.60 -4.03
C SER A 95 -8.25 9.80 -3.38
N SER A 96 -8.54 9.07 -2.33
CA SER A 96 -7.57 8.25 -1.59
C SER A 96 -7.94 6.77 -1.68
N MET A 97 -6.94 5.92 -1.55
CA MET A 97 -7.10 4.47 -1.52
C MET A 97 -6.13 3.86 -0.51
N GLU A 98 -6.52 2.75 0.10
CA GLU A 98 -5.62 1.93 0.89
C GLU A 98 -5.10 0.78 0.03
N VAL A 99 -3.78 0.61 0.01
CA VAL A 99 -3.11 -0.53 -0.57
C VAL A 99 -2.56 -1.41 0.56
N GLY A 100 -2.96 -2.67 0.57
CA GLY A 100 -2.40 -3.68 1.46
C GLY A 100 -1.29 -4.46 0.78
N VAL A 101 -0.18 -4.68 1.50
CA VAL A 101 0.98 -5.43 1.02
C VAL A 101 1.26 -6.60 1.95
N ARG A 102 1.45 -7.78 1.38
CA ARG A 102 1.96 -8.97 2.04
C ARG A 102 3.34 -9.28 1.50
N VAL A 103 4.32 -9.43 2.38
CA VAL A 103 5.69 -9.76 2.03
C VAL A 103 5.98 -11.21 2.45
N LEU A 104 6.44 -12.00 1.50
CA LEU A 104 6.87 -13.38 1.67
C LEU A 104 8.35 -13.47 1.37
N ALA A 105 9.06 -14.42 1.97
CA ALA A 105 10.45 -14.72 1.67
C ALA A 105 10.68 -16.23 1.61
N GLU A 106 11.59 -16.65 0.74
CA GLU A 106 12.05 -18.02 0.59
C GLU A 106 13.54 -18.02 0.18
N PRO A 107 14.32 -19.08 0.46
CA PRO A 107 15.67 -19.21 -0.09
C PRO A 107 15.63 -19.22 -1.62
N TRP A 108 16.45 -18.38 -2.26
CA TRP A 108 16.44 -18.21 -3.73
C TRP A 108 16.78 -19.47 -4.52
N ASP A 109 17.51 -20.40 -3.92
CA ASP A 109 18.07 -21.60 -4.52
C ASP A 109 17.31 -22.90 -4.16
N ARG A 110 16.23 -22.81 -3.35
CA ARG A 110 15.47 -23.97 -2.88
C ARG A 110 13.96 -23.76 -2.99
N ALA A 111 13.39 -24.18 -4.12
CA ALA A 111 11.97 -24.12 -4.38
C ALA A 111 11.11 -25.10 -3.56
N ASP A 112 11.73 -26.06 -2.88
CA ASP A 112 11.09 -27.03 -1.98
C ASP A 112 10.78 -26.46 -0.59
N VAL A 113 11.36 -25.29 -0.23
CA VAL A 113 11.11 -24.62 1.03
C VAL A 113 9.88 -23.73 0.92
N PRO A 114 8.87 -23.88 1.81
CA PRO A 114 7.70 -23.03 1.79
C PRO A 114 8.04 -21.56 2.05
N GLN A 115 7.33 -20.67 1.37
CA GLN A 115 7.45 -19.23 1.60
C GLN A 115 7.01 -18.86 3.01
N THR A 116 7.80 -18.03 3.68
CA THR A 116 7.52 -17.51 5.02
C THR A 116 6.97 -16.09 4.90
N LYS A 117 5.86 -15.79 5.59
CA LYS A 117 5.34 -14.43 5.68
C LYS A 117 6.22 -13.60 6.62
N VAL A 118 6.97 -12.64 6.07
CA VAL A 118 7.95 -11.83 6.80
C VAL A 118 7.44 -10.46 7.19
N ALA A 119 6.47 -9.90 6.45
CA ALA A 119 5.86 -8.64 6.82
C ALA A 119 4.46 -8.46 6.23
N THR A 120 3.71 -7.54 6.83
CA THR A 120 2.49 -6.95 6.28
C THR A 120 2.51 -5.44 6.42
N ALA A 121 1.95 -4.72 5.44
CA ALA A 121 1.86 -3.27 5.50
C ALA A 121 0.55 -2.77 4.89
N TYR A 122 0.12 -1.58 5.34
CA TYR A 122 -1.04 -0.87 4.84
C TYR A 122 -0.65 0.58 4.60
N LEU A 123 -0.74 1.02 3.34
CA LEU A 123 -0.35 2.36 2.92
C LEU A 123 -1.56 3.08 2.33
N VAL A 124 -1.63 4.38 2.55
CA VAL A 124 -2.66 5.24 1.98
C VAL A 124 -2.04 6.08 0.89
N PHE A 125 -2.63 6.00 -0.28
CA PHE A 125 -2.27 6.82 -1.45
C PHE A 125 -3.36 7.83 -1.75
N VAL A 126 -2.95 8.98 -2.29
CA VAL A 126 -3.85 10.00 -2.84
C VAL A 126 -3.52 10.15 -4.33
N ALA A 127 -4.54 9.98 -5.17
CA ALA A 127 -4.41 10.26 -6.59
C ALA A 127 -4.36 11.78 -6.82
N VAL A 128 -3.45 12.23 -7.66
CA VAL A 128 -3.21 13.65 -7.92
C VAL A 128 -3.23 13.97 -9.41
N ASN A 129 -3.59 15.21 -9.73
CA ASN A 129 -3.41 15.81 -11.03
C ASN A 129 -1.98 16.34 -11.18
N GLU A 130 -1.62 16.83 -12.36
CA GLU A 130 -0.31 17.43 -12.64
C GLU A 130 -0.01 18.64 -11.76
N ASP A 131 -1.02 19.39 -11.35
CA ASP A 131 -0.92 20.53 -10.44
C ASP A 131 -0.84 20.13 -8.94
N GLY A 132 -0.82 18.82 -8.64
CA GLY A 132 -0.80 18.30 -7.28
C GLY A 132 -2.16 18.27 -6.58
N SER A 133 -3.24 18.76 -7.20
CA SER A 133 -4.57 18.70 -6.62
C SER A 133 -5.12 17.25 -6.58
N PRO A 134 -5.93 16.88 -5.56
CA PRO A 134 -6.50 15.55 -5.46
C PRO A 134 -7.42 15.22 -6.65
N ARG A 135 -7.25 14.01 -7.21
CA ARG A 135 -8.05 13.48 -8.32
C ARG A 135 -8.95 12.34 -7.85
N ALA A 136 -10.16 12.27 -8.41
CA ALA A 136 -11.08 11.17 -8.10
C ALA A 136 -10.50 9.81 -8.52
N VAL A 137 -10.77 8.77 -7.72
CA VAL A 137 -10.38 7.39 -7.98
C VAL A 137 -11.60 6.51 -8.20
N PRO A 138 -11.49 5.45 -9.03
CA PRO A 138 -12.55 4.46 -9.17
C PRO A 138 -12.82 3.76 -7.84
N PRO A 139 -14.09 3.45 -7.50
CA PRO A 139 -14.39 2.52 -6.43
C PRO A 139 -13.72 1.16 -6.67
N VAL A 140 -13.39 0.44 -5.61
CA VAL A 140 -12.92 -0.94 -5.70
C VAL A 140 -14.08 -1.90 -5.48
N THR A 141 -14.15 -2.98 -6.28
CA THR A 141 -15.13 -4.06 -6.11
C THR A 141 -14.41 -5.33 -5.66
N PRO A 142 -14.71 -5.85 -4.46
CA PRO A 142 -14.24 -7.16 -4.02
C PRO A 142 -14.70 -8.28 -4.96
N GLU A 143 -13.84 -9.29 -5.16
CA GLU A 143 -14.12 -10.46 -6.01
C GLU A 143 -14.17 -11.76 -5.21
N THR A 144 -13.66 -11.74 -3.97
CA THR A 144 -13.57 -12.89 -3.09
C THR A 144 -13.95 -12.54 -1.66
N GLU A 145 -14.30 -13.53 -0.84
CA GLU A 145 -14.53 -13.34 0.61
C GLU A 145 -13.31 -12.73 1.32
N GLU A 146 -12.11 -13.06 0.86
CA GLU A 146 -10.87 -12.48 1.37
C GLU A 146 -10.79 -10.98 1.04
N ASP A 147 -11.22 -10.57 -0.14
CA ASP A 147 -11.27 -9.15 -0.54
C ASP A 147 -12.32 -8.39 0.28
N ASP A 148 -13.48 -9.00 0.53
CA ASP A 148 -14.52 -8.42 1.42
C ASP A 148 -14.00 -8.24 2.85
N ARG A 149 -13.26 -9.21 3.37
CA ARG A 149 -12.63 -9.09 4.68
C ARG A 149 -11.63 -7.95 4.71
N ARG A 150 -10.76 -7.84 3.69
CA ARG A 150 -9.76 -6.77 3.56
C ARG A 150 -10.40 -5.40 3.45
N LEU A 151 -11.50 -5.27 2.72
CA LEU A 151 -12.28 -4.03 2.61
C LEU A 151 -12.78 -3.58 3.99
N ARG A 152 -13.46 -4.46 4.74
CA ARG A 152 -13.94 -4.16 6.09
C ARG A 152 -12.81 -3.76 7.04
N GLU A 153 -11.68 -4.47 7.00
CA GLU A 153 -10.51 -4.16 7.83
C GLU A 153 -9.89 -2.81 7.45
N ALA A 154 -9.86 -2.45 6.16
CA ALA A 154 -9.38 -1.15 5.68
C ALA A 154 -10.28 0.00 6.16
N GLU A 155 -11.59 -0.19 6.20
CA GLU A 155 -12.54 0.78 6.76
C GLU A 155 -12.32 1.01 8.25
N ILE A 156 -12.05 -0.05 9.02
CA ILE A 156 -11.71 0.04 10.45
C ILE A 156 -10.41 0.84 10.64
N ARG A 157 -9.34 0.52 9.89
CA ARG A 157 -8.08 1.27 9.96
C ARG A 157 -8.28 2.74 9.62
N ARG A 158 -9.06 3.03 8.57
CA ARG A 158 -9.40 4.41 8.19
C ARG A 158 -10.11 5.15 9.32
N GLN A 159 -11.11 4.55 9.95
CA GLN A 159 -11.85 5.17 11.07
C GLN A 159 -10.89 5.49 12.22
N HIS A 160 -10.04 4.56 12.62
CA HIS A 160 -9.06 4.77 13.69
C HIS A 160 -8.04 5.86 13.35
N ARG A 161 -7.55 5.91 12.09
CA ARG A 161 -6.63 6.97 11.64
C ARG A 161 -7.27 8.35 11.74
N LEU A 162 -8.52 8.48 11.30
CA LEU A 162 -9.24 9.76 11.35
C LEU A 162 -9.52 10.18 12.80
N ALA A 163 -10.01 9.28 13.64
CA ALA A 163 -10.27 9.54 15.05
C ALA A 163 -8.99 9.99 15.79
N ARG A 164 -7.89 9.25 15.61
CA ARG A 164 -6.59 9.60 16.19
C ARG A 164 -6.10 10.99 15.74
N ARG A 165 -6.25 11.32 14.46
CA ARG A 165 -5.90 12.64 13.93
C ARG A 165 -6.70 13.73 14.62
N ASP A 166 -8.02 13.55 14.71
CA ASP A 166 -8.93 14.54 15.27
C ASP A 166 -8.69 14.74 16.78
N GLU A 167 -8.41 13.66 17.52
CA GLU A 167 -8.02 13.69 18.92
C GLU A 167 -6.71 14.47 19.13
N ILE A 168 -5.67 14.20 18.31
CA ILE A 168 -4.41 14.94 18.38
C ILE A 168 -4.61 16.42 18.07
N LEU A 169 -5.42 16.76 17.07
CA LEU A 169 -5.70 18.17 16.75
C LEU A 169 -6.45 18.86 17.88
N ALA A 170 -7.45 18.21 18.46
CA ALA A 170 -8.19 18.72 19.60
C ALA A 170 -7.29 18.96 20.84
N SER A 171 -6.29 18.09 21.06
CA SER A 171 -5.35 18.23 22.18
C SER A 171 -4.41 19.44 22.07
N ARG A 172 -4.26 20.03 20.87
CA ARG A 172 -3.42 21.18 20.59
C ARG A 172 -4.12 22.53 20.83
N VAL A 173 -5.45 22.52 21.00
CA VAL A 173 -6.21 23.73 21.32
C VAL A 173 -5.95 24.06 22.78
N PRO A 174 -5.45 25.31 23.13
CA PRO A 174 -5.27 25.70 24.51
C PRO A 174 -6.62 25.62 25.27
N LYS A 175 -6.63 24.98 26.42
CA LYS A 175 -7.78 25.09 27.33
C LYS A 175 -7.75 26.51 27.85
N LEU A 176 -8.74 27.35 27.45
CA LEU A 176 -9.01 28.67 28.01
C LEU A 176 -9.42 28.53 29.47
#